data_b454afb5558bf5b3281e238b34028c07
#
_entry.id   b454afb5558bf5b3281e238b34028c07
#
_cell.length_a   1.000
_cell.length_b   1.000
_cell.length_c   1.000
_cell.angle_alpha   90.00
_cell.angle_beta   90.00
_cell.angle_gamma   90.00
#
_symmetry.space_group_name_H-M   'P 1'
#
loop_
_entity.id
_entity.type
_entity.pdbx_description
1 polymer ?
#
loop_
_entity_poly.entity_id
_entity_poly.type
_entity_poly.pdbx_seq_one_letter_code
_entity_poly.pdbx_strand_id
1 'polypeptide(L)'
;GVDVPIGLSEDFARSNIWISENGFDPSLVSLQALDNLDSKTSSLSIKFEKANEDPHLFCPENKLLSALKASVSCVDWFEVKGSSSQLKISNVDSPFLVISALGANKLIGLKVLWIDQDKNNYQVNFIDSEEWEIVSSSTNPIELSSNADVFISPIESDHIIHKDNSIKKFNITEKKLEILNNGVEVKENWQE
;
A
#
# COMPACT_ATOMS: atom_id res chain seq x y z
N GLY A 1 -15.07 -19.54 -2.65
CA GLY A 1 -13.73 -18.96 -2.77
C GLY A 1 -13.69 -17.92 -3.87
N VAL A 2 -12.85 -16.92 -3.71
CA VAL A 2 -12.71 -15.84 -4.69
C VAL A 2 -11.93 -16.33 -5.89
N ASP A 3 -12.52 -16.20 -7.09
CA ASP A 3 -11.85 -16.56 -8.34
C ASP A 3 -10.95 -15.38 -8.80
N VAL A 4 -9.71 -15.37 -8.29
CA VAL A 4 -8.70 -14.36 -8.60
C VAL A 4 -7.79 -14.88 -9.70
N PRO A 5 -7.57 -14.12 -10.81
CA PRO A 5 -6.62 -14.49 -11.85
C PRO A 5 -5.20 -14.76 -11.29
N ILE A 6 -4.51 -15.77 -11.83
CA ILE A 6 -3.19 -16.23 -11.31
C ILE A 6 -2.19 -15.09 -11.19
N GLY A 7 -2.07 -14.21 -12.20
CA GLY A 7 -1.13 -13.08 -12.13
C GLY A 7 -1.42 -12.11 -10.97
N LEU A 8 -2.70 -11.82 -10.71
CA LEU A 8 -3.08 -10.98 -9.56
C LEU A 8 -2.77 -11.67 -8.21
N SER A 9 -2.87 -12.99 -8.16
CA SER A 9 -2.53 -13.76 -6.94
C SER A 9 -1.05 -13.70 -6.62
N GLU A 10 -0.17 -13.72 -7.61
CA GLU A 10 1.28 -13.59 -7.43
C GLU A 10 1.66 -12.19 -6.94
N ASP A 11 1.09 -11.14 -7.52
CA ASP A 11 1.33 -9.76 -7.10
C ASP A 11 0.79 -9.50 -5.69
N PHE A 12 -0.38 -10.06 -5.38
CA PHE A 12 -0.94 -10.03 -4.04
C PHE A 12 -0.04 -10.72 -3.02
N ALA A 13 0.52 -11.88 -3.35
CA ALA A 13 1.46 -12.59 -2.48
C ALA A 13 2.73 -11.76 -2.24
N ARG A 14 3.32 -11.13 -3.27
CA ARG A 14 4.47 -10.24 -3.13
C ARG A 14 4.18 -9.05 -2.21
N SER A 15 3.01 -8.43 -2.34
CA SER A 15 2.56 -7.35 -1.47
C SER A 15 2.46 -7.79 -0.01
N ASN A 16 1.92 -8.98 0.26
CA ASN A 16 1.83 -9.54 1.60
C ASN A 16 3.20 -9.85 2.22
N ILE A 17 4.14 -10.36 1.42
CA ILE A 17 5.52 -10.58 1.86
C ILE A 17 6.15 -9.25 2.28
N TRP A 18 6.01 -8.20 1.45
CA TRP A 18 6.53 -6.89 1.77
C TRP A 18 5.93 -6.31 3.07
N ILE A 19 4.62 -6.46 3.29
CA ILE A 19 3.95 -6.06 4.54
C ILE A 19 4.58 -6.74 5.74
N SER A 20 4.78 -8.08 5.66
CA SER A 20 5.40 -8.87 6.73
C SER A 20 6.85 -8.48 6.98
N GLU A 21 7.65 -8.28 5.94
CA GLU A 21 9.05 -7.87 6.03
C GLU A 21 9.21 -6.50 6.71
N ASN A 22 8.19 -5.65 6.65
CA ASN A 22 8.14 -4.36 7.33
C ASN A 22 7.50 -4.41 8.72
N GLY A 23 7.19 -5.60 9.24
CA GLY A 23 6.72 -5.84 10.60
C GLY A 23 5.25 -5.55 10.83
N PHE A 24 4.44 -5.52 9.77
CA PHE A 24 2.98 -5.46 9.86
C PHE A 24 2.38 -6.85 9.66
N ASP A 25 1.18 -7.06 10.22
CA ASP A 25 0.40 -8.27 9.96
C ASP A 25 -0.38 -8.12 8.65
N PRO A 26 -0.07 -8.90 7.59
CA PRO A 26 -0.78 -8.81 6.33
C PRO A 26 -2.19 -9.42 6.38
N SER A 27 -2.51 -10.23 7.40
CA SER A 27 -3.74 -11.01 7.42
C SER A 27 -5.00 -10.13 7.46
N LEU A 28 -4.99 -9.06 8.25
CA LEU A 28 -6.13 -8.13 8.34
C LEU A 28 -6.45 -7.48 7.01
N VAL A 29 -5.42 -6.94 6.35
CA VAL A 29 -5.54 -6.24 5.06
C VAL A 29 -6.00 -7.21 3.96
N SER A 30 -5.43 -8.41 3.95
CA SER A 30 -5.69 -9.44 2.96
C SER A 30 -7.08 -10.04 3.09
N LEU A 31 -7.48 -10.39 4.31
CA LEU A 31 -8.81 -10.95 4.56
C LEU A 31 -9.89 -9.96 4.14
N GLN A 32 -9.75 -8.69 4.51
CA GLN A 32 -10.73 -7.67 4.13
C GLN A 32 -10.85 -7.51 2.60
N ALA A 33 -9.73 -7.44 1.88
CA ALA A 33 -9.75 -7.31 0.43
C ALA A 33 -10.41 -8.53 -0.24
N LEU A 34 -10.15 -9.74 0.26
CA LEU A 34 -10.75 -10.98 -0.25
C LEU A 34 -12.23 -11.07 0.12
N ASP A 35 -12.63 -10.72 1.34
CA ASP A 35 -14.02 -10.70 1.78
C ASP A 35 -14.86 -9.69 0.99
N ASN A 36 -14.29 -8.51 0.68
CA ASN A 36 -14.94 -7.52 -0.16
C ASN A 36 -15.17 -8.03 -1.60
N LEU A 37 -14.23 -8.81 -2.15
CA LEU A 37 -14.42 -9.45 -3.45
C LEU A 37 -15.44 -10.58 -3.39
N ASP A 38 -15.40 -11.45 -2.39
CA ASP A 38 -16.32 -12.58 -2.24
C ASP A 38 -17.77 -12.10 -2.04
N SER A 39 -17.95 -11.06 -1.22
CA SER A 39 -19.24 -10.39 -0.99
C SER A 39 -19.70 -9.51 -2.15
N LYS A 40 -18.88 -9.32 -3.19
CA LYS A 40 -19.12 -8.41 -4.33
C LYS A 40 -19.29 -6.94 -3.94
N THR A 41 -18.79 -6.54 -2.79
CA THR A 41 -18.70 -5.15 -2.35
C THR A 41 -17.63 -4.40 -3.14
N SER A 42 -16.54 -5.09 -3.50
CA SER A 42 -15.54 -4.59 -4.43
C SER A 42 -15.58 -5.34 -5.78
N SER A 43 -14.91 -4.77 -6.78
CA SER A 43 -14.84 -5.32 -8.12
C SER A 43 -13.42 -5.23 -8.70
N LEU A 44 -13.06 -6.21 -9.52
CA LEU A 44 -11.84 -6.20 -10.33
C LEU A 44 -11.99 -5.33 -11.60
N SER A 45 -13.20 -4.84 -11.89
CA SER A 45 -13.45 -3.93 -13.02
C SER A 45 -12.79 -2.59 -12.75
N ILE A 46 -11.95 -2.14 -13.69
CA ILE A 46 -11.23 -0.89 -13.60
C ILE A 46 -11.39 -0.07 -14.87
N LYS A 47 -11.54 1.22 -14.71
CA LYS A 47 -11.42 2.21 -15.78
C LYS A 47 -10.30 3.18 -15.48
N PHE A 48 -9.67 3.64 -16.55
CA PHE A 48 -8.72 4.73 -16.55
C PHE A 48 -9.33 5.92 -17.30
N GLU A 49 -9.33 7.08 -16.66
CA GLU A 49 -9.71 8.35 -17.27
C GLU A 49 -8.63 9.40 -17.05
N LYS A 50 -8.47 10.26 -18.01
CA LYS A 50 -7.62 11.45 -17.89
C LYS A 50 -8.55 12.66 -17.78
N ALA A 51 -9.06 12.89 -16.57
CA ALA A 51 -9.91 14.03 -16.28
C ALA A 51 -9.04 15.25 -15.91
N ASN A 52 -9.19 16.36 -16.64
CA ASN A 52 -8.52 17.64 -16.35
C ASN A 52 -6.99 17.53 -16.15
N GLU A 53 -6.33 16.67 -16.92
CA GLU A 53 -4.90 16.36 -16.87
C GLU A 53 -4.47 15.34 -15.78
N ASP A 54 -5.27 15.08 -14.76
CA ASP A 54 -4.93 14.10 -13.72
C ASP A 54 -5.38 12.70 -14.10
N PRO A 55 -4.46 11.74 -14.23
CA PRO A 55 -4.78 10.35 -14.48
C PRO A 55 -5.53 9.75 -13.29
N HIS A 56 -6.63 9.06 -13.58
CA HIS A 56 -7.56 8.57 -12.58
C HIS A 56 -7.99 7.12 -12.86
N LEU A 57 -7.80 6.25 -11.86
CA LEU A 57 -8.28 4.87 -11.84
C LEU A 57 -9.51 4.76 -10.93
N PHE A 58 -10.54 4.07 -11.37
CA PHE A 58 -11.75 3.86 -10.59
C PHE A 58 -12.54 2.63 -11.03
N CYS A 59 -13.46 2.15 -10.17
CA CYS A 59 -14.41 1.11 -10.53
C CYS A 59 -15.63 1.72 -11.23
N PRO A 60 -15.98 1.28 -12.46
CA PRO A 60 -17.14 1.81 -13.20
C PRO A 60 -18.50 1.33 -12.68
N GLU A 61 -18.53 0.35 -11.77
CA GLU A 61 -19.73 -0.34 -11.31
C GLU A 61 -20.34 0.28 -10.04
N ASN A 62 -19.91 1.47 -9.63
CA ASN A 62 -20.32 2.12 -8.38
C ASN A 62 -20.09 1.22 -7.13
N LYS A 63 -19.00 0.47 -7.15
CA LYS A 63 -18.49 -0.38 -6.07
C LYS A 63 -17.12 0.13 -5.62
N LEU A 64 -16.58 -0.47 -4.56
CA LEU A 64 -15.18 -0.30 -4.24
C LEU A 64 -14.32 -0.87 -5.37
N LEU A 65 -13.21 -0.21 -5.69
CA LEU A 65 -12.18 -0.78 -6.54
C LEU A 65 -11.36 -1.76 -5.71
N SER A 66 -11.28 -3.01 -6.17
CA SER A 66 -10.44 -3.99 -5.48
C SER A 66 -8.97 -3.58 -5.50
N ALA A 67 -8.36 -3.56 -4.30
CA ALA A 67 -6.95 -3.26 -4.14
C ALA A 67 -6.05 -4.24 -4.90
N LEU A 68 -6.47 -5.50 -5.11
CA LEU A 68 -5.74 -6.46 -5.92
C LEU A 68 -5.55 -5.95 -7.35
N LYS A 69 -6.59 -5.39 -7.95
CA LYS A 69 -6.54 -4.84 -9.30
C LYS A 69 -5.90 -3.46 -9.33
N ALA A 70 -6.22 -2.62 -8.36
CA ALA A 70 -5.66 -1.28 -8.23
C ALA A 70 -4.14 -1.32 -8.09
N SER A 71 -3.61 -2.24 -7.29
CA SER A 71 -2.17 -2.42 -7.04
C SER A 71 -1.39 -2.68 -8.32
N VAL A 72 -1.80 -3.68 -9.10
CA VAL A 72 -1.13 -4.01 -10.37
C VAL A 72 -1.21 -2.86 -11.35
N SER A 73 -2.40 -2.27 -11.52
CA SER A 73 -2.57 -1.14 -12.46
C SER A 73 -1.79 0.11 -12.05
N CYS A 74 -1.60 0.31 -10.74
CA CYS A 74 -0.79 1.38 -10.20
C CYS A 74 0.70 1.15 -10.48
N VAL A 75 1.21 -0.06 -10.23
CA VAL A 75 2.60 -0.44 -10.53
C VAL A 75 2.87 -0.27 -12.03
N ASP A 76 2.05 -0.86 -12.89
CA ASP A 76 2.15 -0.74 -14.35
C ASP A 76 2.20 0.72 -14.80
N TRP A 77 1.37 1.59 -14.18
CA TRP A 77 1.37 3.01 -14.48
C TRP A 77 2.73 3.67 -14.22
N PHE A 78 3.30 3.45 -13.02
CA PHE A 78 4.56 4.07 -12.65
C PHE A 78 5.78 3.43 -13.33
N GLU A 79 5.74 2.15 -13.68
CA GLU A 79 6.77 1.52 -14.51
C GLU A 79 6.83 2.12 -15.92
N VAL A 80 5.68 2.46 -16.50
CA VAL A 80 5.60 3.05 -17.84
C VAL A 80 5.85 4.56 -17.83
N LYS A 81 5.32 5.30 -16.85
CA LYS A 81 5.33 6.77 -16.82
C LYS A 81 6.45 7.36 -15.97
N GLY A 82 7.04 6.54 -15.11
CA GLY A 82 8.07 6.99 -14.15
C GLY A 82 7.49 7.71 -12.94
N SER A 83 8.32 7.86 -11.91
CA SER A 83 7.96 8.47 -10.63
C SER A 83 7.71 9.99 -10.69
N SER A 84 7.97 10.64 -11.82
CA SER A 84 7.63 12.06 -12.03
C SER A 84 6.13 12.28 -12.38
N SER A 85 5.39 11.21 -12.61
CA SER A 85 3.95 11.27 -12.87
C SER A 85 3.13 11.24 -11.59
N GLN A 86 1.83 11.53 -11.72
CA GLN A 86 0.88 11.41 -10.62
C GLN A 86 -0.28 10.48 -11.00
N LEU A 87 -0.98 9.95 -10.00
CA LEU A 87 -2.12 9.06 -10.18
C LEU A 87 -3.09 9.21 -9.02
N LYS A 88 -4.37 9.39 -9.34
CA LYS A 88 -5.46 9.23 -8.38
C LYS A 88 -6.08 7.85 -8.54
N ILE A 89 -6.39 7.17 -7.43
CA ILE A 89 -7.14 5.92 -7.41
C ILE A 89 -8.32 6.12 -6.46
N SER A 90 -9.54 6.01 -6.97
CA SER A 90 -10.71 6.28 -6.14
C SER A 90 -11.30 5.02 -5.54
N ASN A 91 -11.72 5.18 -4.28
CA ASN A 91 -12.55 4.25 -3.55
C ASN A 91 -11.97 2.83 -3.47
N VAL A 92 -10.68 2.74 -3.15
CA VAL A 92 -9.96 1.46 -3.00
C VAL A 92 -10.37 0.76 -1.72
N ASP A 93 -10.66 -0.52 -1.75
CA ASP A 93 -11.10 -1.32 -0.58
C ASP A 93 -10.00 -1.57 0.45
N SER A 94 -8.72 -1.47 0.07
CA SER A 94 -7.56 -1.61 0.94
C SER A 94 -6.37 -0.80 0.43
N PRO A 95 -6.26 0.49 0.78
CA PRO A 95 -5.17 1.37 0.33
C PRO A 95 -3.79 0.82 0.64
N PHE A 96 -3.60 0.17 1.78
CA PHE A 96 -2.29 -0.35 2.18
C PHE A 96 -1.77 -1.47 1.26
N LEU A 97 -2.64 -2.22 0.58
CA LEU A 97 -2.21 -3.17 -0.46
C LEU A 97 -1.65 -2.46 -1.69
N VAL A 98 -2.19 -1.30 -2.07
CA VAL A 98 -1.61 -0.49 -3.15
C VAL A 98 -0.23 0.01 -2.76
N ILE A 99 -0.08 0.51 -1.53
CA ILE A 99 1.19 0.98 -0.98
C ILE A 99 2.22 -0.15 -0.95
N SER A 100 1.84 -1.32 -0.46
CA SER A 100 2.73 -2.48 -0.38
C SER A 100 3.19 -2.98 -1.75
N ALA A 101 2.34 -2.86 -2.78
CA ALA A 101 2.72 -3.21 -4.15
C ALA A 101 3.79 -2.25 -4.69
N LEU A 102 3.69 -0.94 -4.43
CA LEU A 102 4.73 0.02 -4.79
C LEU A 102 6.06 -0.31 -4.13
N GLY A 103 6.04 -0.61 -2.82
CA GLY A 103 7.22 -0.99 -2.06
C GLY A 103 7.82 -2.32 -2.52
N ALA A 104 6.99 -3.35 -2.76
CA ALA A 104 7.42 -4.65 -3.25
C ALA A 104 8.10 -4.59 -4.64
N ASN A 105 7.67 -3.65 -5.48
CA ASN A 105 8.27 -3.39 -6.79
C ASN A 105 9.36 -2.29 -6.75
N LYS A 106 9.77 -1.85 -5.55
CA LYS A 106 10.87 -0.89 -5.34
C LYS A 106 10.68 0.42 -6.12
N LEU A 107 9.44 0.89 -6.24
CA LEU A 107 9.15 2.18 -6.84
C LEU A 107 9.51 3.29 -5.84
N ILE A 108 10.42 4.14 -6.23
CA ILE A 108 11.04 5.17 -5.38
C ILE A 108 10.71 6.59 -5.87
N GLY A 109 10.93 7.57 -5.00
CA GLY A 109 10.64 8.98 -5.30
C GLY A 109 9.14 9.29 -5.30
N LEU A 110 8.32 8.43 -4.69
CA LEU A 110 6.87 8.54 -4.65
C LEU A 110 6.35 8.89 -3.26
N LYS A 111 5.39 9.79 -3.23
CA LYS A 111 4.56 10.13 -2.08
C LYS A 111 3.14 9.61 -2.29
N VAL A 112 2.63 8.86 -1.34
CA VAL A 112 1.27 8.30 -1.35
C VAL A 112 0.47 8.93 -0.22
N LEU A 113 -0.68 9.49 -0.54
CA LEU A 113 -1.59 10.14 0.40
C LEU A 113 -2.93 9.43 0.40
N TRP A 114 -3.51 9.23 1.59
CA TRP A 114 -4.91 8.84 1.73
C TRP A 114 -5.51 9.39 3.02
N ILE A 115 -6.82 9.44 3.06
CA ILE A 115 -7.60 9.89 4.22
C ILE A 115 -8.55 8.75 4.57
N ASP A 116 -8.50 8.28 5.81
CA ASP A 116 -9.40 7.24 6.29
C ASP A 116 -10.81 7.76 6.55
N GLN A 117 -11.72 6.86 6.97
CA GLN A 117 -13.10 7.20 7.26
C GLN A 117 -13.24 8.14 8.48
N ASP A 118 -12.28 8.10 9.40
CA ASP A 118 -12.22 8.96 10.59
C ASP A 118 -11.53 10.31 10.31
N LYS A 119 -11.23 10.59 9.04
CA LYS A 119 -10.54 11.81 8.56
C LYS A 119 -9.10 11.96 9.04
N ASN A 120 -8.45 10.87 9.43
CA ASN A 120 -7.02 10.89 9.65
C ASN A 120 -6.30 10.92 8.30
N ASN A 121 -5.29 11.79 8.21
CA ASN A 121 -4.45 11.88 7.04
C ASN A 121 -3.23 10.97 7.22
N TYR A 122 -2.91 10.22 6.19
CA TYR A 122 -1.73 9.38 6.11
C TYR A 122 -0.93 9.73 4.87
N GLN A 123 0.38 9.72 5.04
CA GLN A 123 1.32 9.91 3.95
C GLN A 123 2.41 8.84 4.06
N VAL A 124 2.71 8.20 2.95
CA VAL A 124 3.86 7.30 2.82
C VAL A 124 4.80 7.91 1.80
N ASN A 125 6.09 7.94 2.13
CA ASN A 125 7.16 8.39 1.25
C ASN A 125 8.11 7.23 0.98
N PHE A 126 8.25 6.84 -0.28
CA PHE A 126 9.25 5.90 -0.74
C PHE A 126 10.51 6.67 -1.15
N ILE A 127 11.47 6.76 -0.24
CA ILE A 127 12.66 7.61 -0.37
C ILE A 127 13.68 6.96 -1.30
N ASP A 128 14.02 5.70 -0.99
CA ASP A 128 14.88 4.87 -1.83
C ASP A 128 14.41 3.40 -1.82
N SER A 129 15.22 2.48 -2.32
CA SER A 129 14.85 1.06 -2.42
C SER A 129 14.77 0.33 -1.09
N GLU A 130 15.30 0.91 -0.01
CA GLU A 130 15.39 0.30 1.32
C GLU A 130 14.72 1.14 2.41
N GLU A 131 14.55 2.45 2.17
CA GLU A 131 13.99 3.39 3.15
C GLU A 131 12.64 3.94 2.69
N TRP A 132 11.67 3.84 3.58
CA TRP A 132 10.38 4.48 3.44
C TRP A 132 9.88 4.95 4.80
N GLU A 133 8.96 5.88 4.81
CA GLU A 133 8.40 6.44 6.04
C GLU A 133 6.90 6.59 5.97
N ILE A 134 6.24 6.47 7.12
CA ILE A 134 4.84 6.83 7.30
C ILE A 134 4.75 8.07 8.18
N VAL A 135 4.00 9.04 7.71
CA VAL A 135 3.60 10.24 8.44
C VAL A 135 2.09 10.18 8.66
N SER A 136 1.64 10.32 9.90
CA SER A 136 0.22 10.30 10.24
C SER A 136 -0.14 11.47 11.14
N SER A 137 -1.34 12.02 10.94
CA SER A 137 -1.95 12.99 11.86
C SER A 137 -2.56 12.32 13.09
N SER A 138 -2.69 10.99 13.10
CA SER A 138 -3.24 10.21 14.20
C SER A 138 -2.15 9.68 15.12
N THR A 139 -2.41 9.69 16.43
CA THR A 139 -1.60 9.00 17.44
C THR A 139 -1.93 7.51 17.54
N ASN A 140 -3.03 7.08 16.95
CA ASN A 140 -3.49 5.70 16.94
C ASN A 140 -2.70 4.85 15.93
N PRO A 141 -2.62 3.52 16.12
CA PRO A 141 -2.06 2.63 15.12
C PRO A 141 -2.82 2.80 13.79
N ILE A 142 -2.09 2.69 12.70
CA ILE A 142 -2.62 2.82 11.35
C ILE A 142 -3.72 1.79 11.16
N GLU A 143 -4.94 2.23 10.90
CA GLU A 143 -6.01 1.36 10.42
C GLU A 143 -5.74 0.99 8.97
N LEU A 144 -5.13 -0.18 8.77
CA LEU A 144 -4.73 -0.67 7.46
C LEU A 144 -5.92 -1.12 6.60
N SER A 145 -7.12 -1.16 7.20
CA SER A 145 -8.30 -1.82 6.66
C SER A 145 -9.41 -0.90 6.14
N SER A 146 -9.25 0.42 6.18
CA SER A 146 -10.30 1.34 5.70
C SER A 146 -10.21 1.57 4.18
N ASN A 147 -11.37 1.63 3.51
CA ASN A 147 -11.40 2.07 2.12
C ASN A 147 -11.15 3.57 2.00
N ALA A 148 -10.44 3.99 0.95
CA ALA A 148 -10.13 5.39 0.72
C ALA A 148 -9.80 5.71 -0.75
N ASP A 149 -9.82 7.00 -1.07
CA ASP A 149 -9.14 7.53 -2.24
C ASP A 149 -7.63 7.59 -1.95
N VAL A 150 -6.82 7.18 -2.92
CA VAL A 150 -5.36 7.19 -2.84
C VAL A 150 -4.81 8.16 -3.88
N PHE A 151 -3.92 9.04 -3.45
CA PHE A 151 -3.23 10.00 -4.32
C PHE A 151 -1.74 9.71 -4.30
N ILE A 152 -1.16 9.51 -5.47
CA ILE A 152 0.26 9.20 -5.63
C ILE A 152 0.89 10.28 -6.50
N SER A 153 1.98 10.83 -6.02
CA SER A 153 2.70 11.92 -6.70
C SER A 153 4.22 11.82 -6.44
N PRO A 154 5.04 12.54 -7.18
CA PRO A 154 6.46 12.69 -6.86
C PRO A 154 6.67 13.25 -5.45
N ILE A 155 7.77 12.85 -4.80
CA ILE A 155 8.27 13.55 -3.63
C ILE A 155 8.84 14.90 -4.09
N GLU A 156 8.29 15.98 -3.59
CA GLU A 156 8.84 17.32 -3.83
C GLU A 156 10.10 17.52 -2.99
N SER A 157 11.06 18.26 -3.52
CA SER A 157 12.36 18.52 -2.86
C SER A 157 12.25 19.29 -1.53
N ASP A 158 11.11 19.95 -1.28
CA ASP A 158 10.84 20.66 -0.04
C ASP A 158 9.95 19.80 0.89
N HIS A 159 10.55 18.82 1.52
CA HIS A 159 9.89 17.97 2.53
C HIS A 159 9.64 18.79 3.81
N ILE A 160 8.54 19.56 3.83
CA ILE A 160 8.09 20.22 5.06
C ILE A 160 7.35 19.19 5.90
N ILE A 161 8.10 18.61 6.84
CA ILE A 161 7.52 17.77 7.89
C ILE A 161 6.80 18.70 8.86
N HIS A 162 5.48 18.64 8.92
CA HIS A 162 4.72 19.34 9.96
C HIS A 162 5.08 18.79 11.34
N LYS A 163 5.49 19.67 12.25
CA LYS A 163 6.00 19.32 13.60
C LYS A 163 5.04 18.51 14.47
N ASP A 164 3.76 18.46 14.12
CA ASP A 164 2.71 17.81 14.93
C ASP A 164 2.38 16.38 14.45
N ASN A 165 3.02 15.88 13.42
CA ASN A 165 2.77 14.54 12.89
C ASN A 165 3.69 13.50 13.53
N SER A 166 3.14 12.32 13.83
CA SER A 166 3.97 11.17 14.20
C SER A 166 4.62 10.59 12.93
N ILE A 167 5.94 10.43 12.95
CA ILE A 167 6.71 9.86 11.84
C ILE A 167 7.26 8.52 12.29
N LYS A 168 6.99 7.47 11.53
CA LYS A 168 7.65 6.18 11.65
C LYS A 168 8.48 5.95 10.41
N LYS A 169 9.78 5.75 10.61
CA LYS A 169 10.73 5.39 9.56
C LYS A 169 10.93 3.88 9.56
N PHE A 170 11.02 3.32 8.38
CA PHE A 170 11.23 1.90 8.16
C PHE A 170 12.45 1.72 7.27
N ASN A 171 13.35 0.85 7.71
CA ASN A 171 14.48 0.39 6.91
C ASN A 171 14.35 -1.12 6.75
N ILE A 172 14.14 -1.58 5.53
CA ILE A 172 13.86 -2.99 5.21
C ILE A 172 15.04 -3.88 5.64
N THR A 173 16.27 -3.43 5.42
CA THR A 173 17.46 -4.23 5.75
C THR A 173 17.59 -4.42 7.26
N GLU A 174 17.42 -3.36 8.05
CA GLU A 174 17.44 -3.46 9.53
C GLU A 174 16.32 -4.37 10.04
N LYS A 175 15.12 -4.24 9.47
CA LYS A 175 13.98 -5.07 9.87
C LYS A 175 14.17 -6.54 9.51
N LYS A 176 14.75 -6.86 8.36
CA LYS A 176 15.09 -8.24 8.00
C LYS A 176 16.10 -8.86 8.98
N LEU A 177 17.09 -8.10 9.40
CA LEU A 177 18.07 -8.55 10.40
C LEU A 177 17.40 -8.80 11.76
N GLU A 178 16.50 -7.93 12.20
CA GLU A 178 15.72 -8.12 13.43
C GLU A 178 14.87 -9.41 13.38
N ILE A 179 14.16 -9.65 12.29
CA ILE A 179 13.35 -10.86 12.11
C ILE A 179 14.22 -12.12 12.10
N LEU A 180 15.36 -12.10 11.44
CA LEU A 180 16.30 -13.22 11.41
C LEU A 180 16.86 -13.52 12.81
N ASN A 181 17.25 -12.51 13.55
CA ASN A 181 17.77 -12.65 14.91
C ASN A 181 16.71 -13.24 15.85
N ASN A 182 15.48 -12.73 15.81
CA ASN A 182 14.36 -13.25 16.62
C ASN A 182 14.03 -14.71 16.24
N GLY A 183 14.14 -15.07 14.96
CA GLY A 183 13.94 -16.45 14.51
C GLY A 183 15.02 -17.43 14.99
N VAL A 184 16.25 -16.96 15.19
CA VAL A 184 17.34 -17.75 15.77
C VAL A 184 17.13 -17.99 17.27
N GLU A 185 16.73 -16.96 18.01
CA GLU A 185 16.42 -17.07 19.44
C GLU A 185 15.31 -18.09 19.74
N VAL A 186 14.26 -18.11 18.92
CA VAL A 186 13.16 -19.09 19.05
C VAL A 186 13.64 -20.52 18.84
N LYS A 187 14.60 -20.76 17.92
CA LYS A 187 15.17 -22.11 17.69
C LYS A 187 16.05 -22.61 18.84
N GLU A 188 16.78 -21.73 19.50
CA GLU A 188 17.60 -22.10 20.65
C GLU A 188 16.75 -22.52 21.86
N ASN A 189 15.58 -21.90 22.05
CA ASN A 189 14.66 -22.25 23.12
C ASN A 189 13.88 -23.57 22.90
N TRP A 190 13.94 -24.18 21.72
CA TRP A 190 13.28 -25.47 21.42
C TRP A 190 14.24 -26.67 21.57
N GLN A 191 15.49 -26.46 21.96
CA GLN A 191 16.50 -27.49 22.16
C GLN A 191 16.76 -27.82 23.64
N GLU A 192 16.06 -27.19 24.58
CA GLU A 192 16.00 -27.53 26.01
C GLU A 192 14.70 -28.30 26.35
#